data_48532d77ea967bdcfd34b0c34c2c4918
#
_entry.id   48532d77ea967bdcfd34b0c34c2c4918
#
_cell.length_a   1.000
_cell.length_b   1.000
_cell.length_c   1.000
_cell.angle_alpha   90.00
_cell.angle_beta   90.00
_cell.angle_gamma   90.00
#
_symmetry.space_group_name_H-M   'P 1'
#
loop_
_entity.id
_entity.type
_entity.pdbx_description
1 polymer ?
#
loop_
_entity_poly.entity_id
_entity_poly.type
_entity_poly.pdbx_seq_one_letter_code
_entity_poly.pdbx_strand_id
1 'polypeptide(L)'
;MRILGIDPGYALMGYGVIEQNGNSFRVIDYGSISTEAGTPMPERLKFLYSSLMDIIADTEPEAAALEELFYNTNAKTVINVGQARGVAVLACVNSGLTIDEYTPLQIKQALVGYGRAEKKQVQQMVKTILKLDAVPKPDDTADALAVAICHANSSGGSSRLAASIEKALAKESASHGRGYKTAAGRRKRASAAVAEPFRIIK
;
A
#
# COMPACT_ATOMS: atom_id res chain seq x y z
N MET A 1 -3.57 0.13 -12.73
CA MET A 1 -3.78 0.02 -11.26
C MET A 1 -3.47 1.36 -10.62
N ARG A 2 -4.43 1.90 -9.87
CA ARG A 2 -4.24 3.11 -9.05
C ARG A 2 -3.89 2.73 -7.63
N ILE A 3 -2.89 3.39 -7.07
CA ILE A 3 -2.31 3.06 -5.77
C ILE A 3 -2.30 4.32 -4.92
N LEU A 4 -2.88 4.24 -3.72
CA LEU A 4 -2.81 5.27 -2.70
C LEU A 4 -1.65 4.94 -1.75
N GLY A 5 -0.60 5.75 -1.76
CA GLY A 5 0.45 5.72 -0.75
C GLY A 5 0.10 6.65 0.41
N ILE A 6 0.36 6.22 1.62
CA ILE A 6 0.10 7.00 2.85
C ILE A 6 1.34 6.96 3.75
N ASP A 7 1.78 8.14 4.18
CA ASP A 7 2.70 8.32 5.30
C ASP A 7 1.88 8.78 6.52
N PRO A 8 1.58 7.87 7.48
CA PRO A 8 0.60 8.13 8.51
C PRO A 8 1.16 8.99 9.65
N GLY A 9 0.93 10.28 9.60
CA GLY A 9 1.25 11.24 10.66
C GLY A 9 0.02 11.77 11.40
N TYR A 10 0.15 12.06 12.71
CA TYR A 10 -0.94 12.58 13.52
C TYR A 10 -1.19 14.08 13.32
N ALA A 11 -0.11 14.87 13.22
CA ALA A 11 -0.19 16.31 12.95
C ALA A 11 -0.25 16.60 11.45
N LEU A 12 0.42 15.80 10.67
CA LEU A 12 0.51 15.89 9.24
C LEU A 12 0.56 14.47 8.66
N MET A 13 -0.38 14.13 7.79
CA MET A 13 -0.45 12.85 7.10
C MET A 13 -0.21 13.09 5.61
N GLY A 14 0.85 12.50 5.06
CA GLY A 14 1.13 12.55 3.63
C GLY A 14 0.24 11.56 2.86
N TYR A 15 -0.20 11.95 1.66
CA TYR A 15 -0.83 11.02 0.72
C TYR A 15 -0.34 11.26 -0.70
N GLY A 16 -0.39 10.22 -1.52
CA GLY A 16 -0.07 10.31 -2.92
C GLY A 16 -0.74 9.19 -3.71
N VAL A 17 -1.48 9.56 -4.76
CA VAL A 17 -2.17 8.62 -5.65
C VAL A 17 -1.48 8.60 -6.99
N ILE A 18 -1.00 7.43 -7.38
CA ILE A 18 -0.38 7.20 -8.68
C ILE A 18 -1.13 6.14 -9.47
N GLU A 19 -1.13 6.26 -10.77
CA GLU A 19 -1.60 5.22 -11.69
C GLU A 19 -0.42 4.57 -12.40
N GLN A 20 -0.31 3.26 -12.26
CA GLN A 20 0.71 2.46 -12.94
C GLN A 20 0.16 1.94 -14.28
N ASN A 21 0.85 2.27 -15.39
CA ASN A 21 0.58 1.78 -16.73
C ASN A 21 1.85 1.10 -17.29
N GLY A 22 1.94 -0.21 -17.11
CA GLY A 22 3.16 -0.97 -17.43
C GLY A 22 4.35 -0.52 -16.59
N ASN A 23 5.36 0.08 -17.21
CA ASN A 23 6.54 0.60 -16.52
C ASN A 23 6.50 2.13 -16.33
N SER A 24 5.39 2.79 -16.64
CA SER A 24 5.22 4.22 -16.47
C SER A 24 4.24 4.55 -15.36
N PHE A 25 4.44 5.72 -14.74
CA PHE A 25 3.58 6.23 -13.68
C PHE A 25 2.97 7.56 -14.10
N ARG A 26 1.71 7.76 -13.72
CA ARG A 26 1.02 9.04 -13.80
C ARG A 26 0.55 9.41 -12.41
N VAL A 27 0.87 10.61 -11.97
CA VAL A 27 0.33 11.14 -10.72
C VAL A 27 -1.13 11.52 -10.95
N ILE A 28 -2.01 11.09 -10.07
CA ILE A 28 -3.43 11.42 -10.05
C ILE A 28 -3.66 12.61 -9.12
N ASP A 29 -3.19 12.46 -7.86
CA ASP A 29 -3.27 13.48 -6.82
C ASP A 29 -2.21 13.25 -5.75
N TYR A 30 -1.82 14.29 -5.02
CA TYR A 30 -0.92 14.17 -3.88
C TYR A 30 -0.97 15.43 -3.00
N GLY A 31 -0.70 15.23 -1.75
CA GLY A 31 -0.70 16.33 -0.77
C GLY A 31 -0.50 15.84 0.66
N SER A 32 -0.96 16.66 1.58
CA SER A 32 -0.95 16.31 3.00
C SER A 32 -2.22 16.78 3.70
N ILE A 33 -2.67 16.01 4.67
CA ILE A 33 -3.78 16.33 5.56
C ILE A 33 -3.18 16.86 6.85
N SER A 34 -3.39 18.15 7.15
CA SER A 34 -2.87 18.81 8.35
C SER A 34 -3.96 18.94 9.41
N THR A 35 -3.63 18.62 10.64
CA THR A 35 -4.54 18.80 11.78
C THR A 35 -3.99 19.86 12.73
N GLU A 36 -4.87 20.78 13.18
CA GLU A 36 -4.47 21.94 13.98
C GLU A 36 -4.02 21.54 15.39
N ALA A 37 -2.93 22.19 15.86
CA ALA A 37 -2.45 22.03 17.21
C ALA A 37 -3.49 22.56 18.23
N GLY A 38 -3.71 21.83 19.32
CA GLY A 38 -4.72 22.20 20.33
C GLY A 38 -6.12 21.62 20.08
N THR A 39 -6.43 21.15 18.87
CA THR A 39 -7.66 20.41 18.61
C THR A 39 -7.68 19.08 19.39
N PRO A 40 -8.81 18.73 20.05
CA PRO A 40 -8.94 17.45 20.76
C PRO A 40 -8.63 16.25 19.85
N MET A 41 -7.97 15.23 20.40
CA MET A 41 -7.54 14.05 19.67
C MET A 41 -8.67 13.37 18.87
N PRO A 42 -9.88 13.14 19.42
CA PRO A 42 -10.95 12.48 18.66
C PRO A 42 -11.38 13.28 17.42
N GLU A 43 -11.39 14.61 17.50
CA GLU A 43 -11.74 15.48 16.37
C GLU A 43 -10.67 15.43 15.26
N ARG A 44 -9.39 15.43 15.65
CA ARG A 44 -8.28 15.27 14.71
C ARG A 44 -8.36 13.92 13.97
N LEU A 45 -8.59 12.83 14.71
CA LEU A 45 -8.73 11.49 14.10
C LEU A 45 -9.94 11.41 13.16
N LYS A 46 -11.07 12.02 13.55
CA LYS A 46 -12.26 12.13 12.70
C LYS A 46 -11.94 12.90 11.41
N PHE A 47 -11.21 14.01 11.52
CA PHE A 47 -10.83 14.82 10.35
C PHE A 47 -9.90 14.04 9.41
N LEU A 48 -8.87 13.34 9.95
CA LEU A 48 -8.00 12.49 9.15
C LEU A 48 -8.80 11.41 8.41
N TYR A 49 -9.76 10.76 9.11
CA TYR A 49 -10.62 9.74 8.51
C TYR A 49 -11.46 10.29 7.36
N SER A 50 -12.22 11.37 7.61
CA SER A 50 -13.10 11.95 6.60
C SER A 50 -12.31 12.45 5.37
N SER A 51 -11.18 13.12 5.59
CA SER A 51 -10.33 13.60 4.48
C SER A 51 -9.78 12.44 3.64
N LEU A 52 -9.37 11.32 4.26
CA LEU A 52 -8.94 10.14 3.50
C LEU A 52 -10.10 9.52 2.73
N MET A 53 -11.30 9.45 3.31
CA MET A 53 -12.49 8.93 2.61
C MET A 53 -12.82 9.77 1.38
N ASP A 54 -12.71 11.11 1.48
CA ASP A 54 -12.93 12.02 0.36
C ASP A 54 -11.87 11.80 -0.74
N ILE A 55 -10.59 11.73 -0.38
CA ILE A 55 -9.48 11.44 -1.32
C ILE A 55 -9.70 10.10 -2.03
N ILE A 56 -10.09 9.05 -1.29
CA ILE A 56 -10.36 7.73 -1.87
C ILE A 56 -11.54 7.78 -2.83
N ALA A 57 -12.62 8.48 -2.46
CA ALA A 57 -13.80 8.64 -3.32
C ALA A 57 -13.48 9.41 -4.62
N ASP A 58 -12.67 10.46 -4.53
CA ASP A 58 -12.32 11.30 -5.68
C ASP A 58 -11.31 10.64 -6.62
N THR A 59 -10.41 9.82 -6.09
CA THR A 59 -9.28 9.24 -6.87
C THR A 59 -9.49 7.78 -7.24
N GLU A 60 -10.43 7.08 -6.60
CA GLU A 60 -10.78 5.68 -6.85
C GLU A 60 -9.56 4.74 -6.95
N PRO A 61 -8.70 4.65 -5.90
CA PRO A 61 -7.58 3.73 -5.89
C PRO A 61 -8.05 2.27 -5.78
N GLU A 62 -7.23 1.34 -6.27
CA GLU A 62 -7.50 -0.11 -6.20
C GLU A 62 -6.75 -0.77 -5.04
N ALA A 63 -5.66 -0.14 -4.59
CA ALA A 63 -4.82 -0.61 -3.48
C ALA A 63 -4.29 0.56 -2.66
N ALA A 64 -3.99 0.31 -1.41
CA ALA A 64 -3.30 1.24 -0.51
C ALA A 64 -1.95 0.67 -0.07
N ALA A 65 -0.97 1.52 0.10
CA ALA A 65 0.35 1.19 0.60
C ALA A 65 0.75 2.12 1.74
N LEU A 66 1.22 1.58 2.85
CA LEU A 66 1.62 2.33 4.03
C LEU A 66 3.08 2.05 4.39
N GLU A 67 3.76 3.06 4.95
CA GLU A 67 5.04 2.84 5.59
C GLU A 67 4.85 2.16 6.95
N GLU A 68 5.66 1.12 7.24
CA GLU A 68 5.67 0.49 8.56
C GLU A 68 6.16 1.47 9.62
N LEU A 69 5.49 1.43 10.79
CA LEU A 69 5.93 2.22 11.94
C LEU A 69 7.23 1.67 12.52
N PHE A 70 8.29 2.49 12.48
CA PHE A 70 9.49 2.21 13.25
C PHE A 70 9.45 2.87 14.63
N TYR A 71 9.77 2.09 15.66
CA TYR A 71 9.82 2.57 17.04
C TYR A 71 10.86 3.67 17.18
N ASN A 72 10.41 4.87 17.47
CA ASN A 72 11.27 5.94 17.94
C ASN A 72 11.14 6.05 19.46
N THR A 73 12.17 6.58 20.13
CA THR A 73 12.31 6.59 21.59
C THR A 73 11.24 7.38 22.37
N ASN A 74 10.38 8.15 21.69
CA ASN A 74 9.33 8.96 22.32
C ASN A 74 7.97 8.24 22.27
N ALA A 75 7.60 7.57 23.37
CA ALA A 75 6.36 6.81 23.50
C ALA A 75 5.07 7.61 23.17
N LYS A 76 5.01 8.89 23.54
CA LYS A 76 3.82 9.74 23.27
C LYS A 76 3.64 9.98 21.75
N THR A 77 4.72 10.20 21.04
CA THR A 77 4.68 10.37 19.58
C THR A 77 4.25 9.07 18.90
N VAL A 78 4.78 7.92 19.33
CA VAL A 78 4.43 6.60 18.80
C VAL A 78 2.93 6.30 18.98
N ILE A 79 2.36 6.61 20.14
CA ILE A 79 0.92 6.40 20.39
C ILE A 79 0.08 7.25 19.41
N ASN A 80 0.38 8.53 19.27
CA ASN A 80 -0.38 9.42 18.41
C ASN A 80 -0.28 9.00 16.93
N VAL A 81 0.91 8.65 16.46
CA VAL A 81 1.11 8.16 15.09
C VAL A 81 0.41 6.82 14.89
N GLY A 82 0.46 5.91 15.88
CA GLY A 82 -0.28 4.64 15.84
C GLY A 82 -1.80 4.83 15.72
N GLN A 83 -2.36 5.83 16.42
CA GLN A 83 -3.79 6.18 16.29
C GLN A 83 -4.13 6.70 14.89
N ALA A 84 -3.33 7.63 14.35
CA ALA A 84 -3.51 8.15 13.00
C ALA A 84 -3.39 7.04 11.94
N ARG A 85 -2.41 6.15 12.11
CA ARG A 85 -2.24 4.98 11.25
C ARG A 85 -3.45 4.03 11.31
N GLY A 86 -3.96 3.74 12.51
CA GLY A 86 -5.18 2.93 12.67
C GLY A 86 -6.39 3.53 11.94
N VAL A 87 -6.51 4.85 11.96
CA VAL A 87 -7.55 5.57 11.19
C VAL A 87 -7.33 5.44 9.69
N ALA A 88 -6.10 5.56 9.20
CA ALA A 88 -5.78 5.39 7.78
C ALA A 88 -6.09 3.98 7.29
N VAL A 89 -5.68 2.96 8.05
CA VAL A 89 -6.00 1.55 7.76
C VAL A 89 -7.52 1.34 7.72
N LEU A 90 -8.26 1.88 8.71
CA LEU A 90 -9.72 1.75 8.76
C LEU A 90 -10.40 2.41 7.57
N ALA A 91 -9.95 3.58 7.13
CA ALA A 91 -10.48 4.26 5.96
C ALA A 91 -10.27 3.42 4.68
N CYS A 92 -9.08 2.87 4.49
CA CYS A 92 -8.78 1.99 3.35
C CYS A 92 -9.64 0.72 3.36
N VAL A 93 -9.75 0.02 4.50
CA VAL A 93 -10.56 -1.20 4.63
C VAL A 93 -12.05 -0.93 4.40
N ASN A 94 -12.59 0.15 4.96
CA ASN A 94 -13.98 0.53 4.75
C ASN A 94 -14.29 0.88 3.28
N SER A 95 -13.28 1.30 2.53
CA SER A 95 -13.38 1.56 1.09
C SER A 95 -13.09 0.33 0.23
N GLY A 96 -12.85 -0.85 0.82
CA GLY A 96 -12.61 -2.09 0.10
C GLY A 96 -11.21 -2.21 -0.51
N LEU A 97 -10.26 -1.36 -0.12
CA LEU A 97 -8.89 -1.41 -0.64
C LEU A 97 -8.10 -2.56 -0.01
N THR A 98 -7.26 -3.21 -0.81
CA THR A 98 -6.17 -4.05 -0.29
C THR A 98 -5.08 -3.17 0.31
N ILE A 99 -4.43 -3.63 1.38
CA ILE A 99 -3.40 -2.85 2.08
C ILE A 99 -2.12 -3.66 2.14
N ASP A 100 -1.03 -3.05 1.68
CA ASP A 100 0.32 -3.56 1.83
C ASP A 100 1.19 -2.58 2.62
N GLU A 101 2.13 -3.14 3.40
CA GLU A 101 3.03 -2.36 4.26
C GLU A 101 4.48 -2.55 3.83
N TYR A 102 5.25 -1.47 3.91
CA TYR A 102 6.64 -1.45 3.48
C TYR A 102 7.54 -0.80 4.51
N THR A 103 8.64 -1.49 4.82
CA THR A 103 9.70 -0.92 5.66
C THR A 103 10.44 0.22 4.94
N PRO A 104 11.03 1.18 5.66
CA PRO A 104 11.88 2.21 5.07
C PRO A 104 13.01 1.64 4.20
N LEU A 105 13.53 0.47 4.56
CA LEU A 105 14.56 -0.23 3.79
C LEU A 105 14.02 -0.66 2.41
N GLN A 106 12.85 -1.27 2.37
CA GLN A 106 12.20 -1.71 1.12
C GLN A 106 11.88 -0.53 0.21
N ILE A 107 11.35 0.57 0.79
CA ILE A 107 11.04 1.79 0.05
C ILE A 107 12.32 2.35 -0.60
N LYS A 108 13.41 2.49 0.15
CA LYS A 108 14.70 2.95 -0.38
C LYS A 108 15.25 2.05 -1.47
N GLN A 109 15.20 0.73 -1.27
CA GLN A 109 15.65 -0.24 -2.27
C GLN A 109 14.82 -0.17 -3.55
N ALA A 110 13.50 -0.03 -3.44
CA ALA A 110 12.60 0.04 -4.58
C ALA A 110 12.81 1.29 -5.44
N LEU A 111 13.17 2.43 -4.83
CA LEU A 111 13.32 3.70 -5.54
C LEU A 111 14.75 3.97 -6.00
N VAL A 112 15.74 3.65 -5.17
CA VAL A 112 17.15 4.06 -5.37
C VAL A 112 18.06 2.85 -5.66
N GLY A 113 17.57 1.64 -5.42
CA GLY A 113 18.34 0.40 -5.63
C GLY A 113 19.17 -0.04 -4.41
N TYR A 114 19.27 0.76 -3.35
CA TYR A 114 19.98 0.41 -2.12
C TYR A 114 19.34 1.02 -0.87
N GLY A 115 19.38 0.28 0.26
CA GLY A 115 18.63 0.62 1.47
C GLY A 115 19.23 1.72 2.36
N ARG A 116 20.46 2.18 2.09
CA ARG A 116 21.14 3.24 2.87
C ARG A 116 21.02 4.62 2.23
N ALA A 117 20.11 4.79 1.27
CA ALA A 117 19.87 6.07 0.62
C ALA A 117 19.44 7.15 1.64
N GLU A 118 19.97 8.35 1.46
CA GLU A 118 19.53 9.51 2.25
C GLU A 118 18.12 9.94 1.82
N LYS A 119 17.39 10.60 2.75
CA LYS A 119 16.03 11.09 2.49
C LYS A 119 15.97 11.97 1.22
N LYS A 120 16.93 12.88 1.04
CA LYS A 120 17.01 13.75 -0.13
C LYS A 120 17.14 12.98 -1.46
N GLN A 121 17.85 11.85 -1.44
CA GLN A 121 18.01 11.02 -2.64
C GLN A 121 16.68 10.33 -3.00
N VAL A 122 15.95 9.83 -1.99
CA VAL A 122 14.61 9.24 -2.20
C VAL A 122 13.65 10.29 -2.78
N GLN A 123 13.60 11.48 -2.18
CA GLN A 123 12.75 12.59 -2.64
C GLN A 123 13.09 13.02 -4.09
N GLN A 124 14.37 13.09 -4.43
CA GLN A 124 14.80 13.41 -5.79
C GLN A 124 14.42 12.31 -6.78
N MET A 125 14.47 11.04 -6.34
CA MET A 125 14.05 9.91 -7.17
C MET A 125 12.53 9.91 -7.40
N VAL A 126 11.71 10.23 -6.37
CA VAL A 126 10.26 10.44 -6.52
C VAL A 126 9.98 11.49 -7.60
N LYS A 127 10.63 12.66 -7.52
CA LYS A 127 10.50 13.70 -8.53
C LYS A 127 10.82 13.16 -9.95
N THR A 128 11.91 12.44 -10.09
CA THR A 128 12.40 11.92 -11.38
C THR A 128 11.47 10.84 -11.95
N ILE A 129 11.07 9.86 -11.14
CA ILE A 129 10.21 8.75 -11.56
C ILE A 129 8.83 9.26 -11.99
N LEU A 130 8.27 10.19 -11.23
CA LEU A 130 6.95 10.76 -11.47
C LEU A 130 6.97 11.97 -12.42
N LYS A 131 8.15 12.39 -12.88
CA LYS A 131 8.37 13.54 -13.80
C LYS A 131 7.75 14.84 -13.28
N LEU A 132 7.89 15.09 -11.97
CA LEU A 132 7.37 16.29 -11.34
C LEU A 132 8.30 17.49 -11.58
N ASP A 133 7.76 18.70 -11.60
CA ASP A 133 8.55 19.93 -11.78
C ASP A 133 9.44 20.24 -10.56
N ALA A 134 8.98 19.89 -9.36
CA ALA A 134 9.69 20.07 -8.11
C ALA A 134 9.57 18.85 -7.19
N VAL A 135 10.42 18.76 -6.19
CA VAL A 135 10.26 17.79 -5.09
C VAL A 135 8.99 18.13 -4.32
N PRO A 136 8.07 17.15 -4.11
CA PRO A 136 6.86 17.38 -3.34
C PRO A 136 7.14 17.89 -1.92
N LYS A 137 6.31 18.81 -1.45
CA LYS A 137 6.35 19.38 -0.12
C LYS A 137 4.95 19.37 0.50
N PRO A 138 4.83 19.19 1.82
CA PRO A 138 5.89 18.84 2.79
C PRO A 138 6.53 17.46 2.51
N ASP A 139 7.54 17.12 3.31
CA ASP A 139 8.31 15.87 3.13
C ASP A 139 7.44 14.62 3.17
N ASP A 140 6.43 14.60 4.05
CA ASP A 140 5.46 13.50 4.22
C ASP A 140 4.72 13.18 2.89
N THR A 141 4.49 14.19 2.04
CA THR A 141 3.92 14.01 0.70
C THR A 141 4.86 13.21 -0.22
N ALA A 142 6.15 13.52 -0.17
CA ALA A 142 7.14 12.79 -0.96
C ALA A 142 7.32 11.35 -0.43
N ASP A 143 7.26 11.16 0.89
CA ASP A 143 7.34 9.86 1.53
C ASP A 143 6.13 8.99 1.16
N ALA A 144 4.91 9.55 1.15
CA ALA A 144 3.70 8.87 0.69
C ALA A 144 3.78 8.43 -0.79
N LEU A 145 4.26 9.31 -1.67
CA LEU A 145 4.49 8.96 -3.08
C LEU A 145 5.57 7.88 -3.24
N ALA A 146 6.61 7.89 -2.40
CA ALA A 146 7.64 6.87 -2.40
C ALA A 146 7.07 5.48 -2.03
N VAL A 147 6.17 5.41 -1.05
CA VAL A 147 5.47 4.18 -0.67
C VAL A 147 4.61 3.65 -1.82
N ALA A 148 3.86 4.53 -2.51
CA ALA A 148 3.06 4.15 -3.67
C ALA A 148 3.92 3.56 -4.81
N ILE A 149 5.07 4.18 -5.11
CA ILE A 149 6.03 3.67 -6.11
C ILE A 149 6.60 2.32 -5.66
N CYS A 150 6.94 2.17 -4.38
CA CYS A 150 7.43 0.91 -3.82
C CYS A 150 6.42 -0.22 -4.04
N HIS A 151 5.15 0.01 -3.74
CA HIS A 151 4.07 -0.95 -3.98
C HIS A 151 3.93 -1.31 -5.46
N ALA A 152 3.92 -0.32 -6.34
CA ALA A 152 3.83 -0.54 -7.78
C ALA A 152 4.96 -1.42 -8.32
N ASN A 153 6.18 -1.22 -7.85
CA ASN A 153 7.35 -2.01 -8.23
C ASN A 153 7.29 -3.44 -7.65
N SER A 154 6.80 -3.60 -6.43
CA SER A 154 6.68 -4.89 -5.73
C SER A 154 5.56 -5.75 -6.29
N SER A 155 4.37 -5.20 -6.50
CA SER A 155 3.20 -5.88 -7.05
C SER A 155 3.42 -6.28 -8.51
N GLY A 156 4.06 -5.43 -9.30
CA GLY A 156 4.45 -5.74 -10.68
C GLY A 156 5.46 -6.89 -10.78
N GLY A 157 6.39 -6.99 -9.84
CA GLY A 157 7.35 -8.10 -9.72
C GLY A 157 6.69 -9.41 -9.32
N SER A 158 5.85 -9.38 -8.28
CA SER A 158 5.10 -10.55 -7.79
C SER A 158 4.11 -11.07 -8.84
N SER A 159 3.40 -10.20 -9.54
CA SER A 159 2.48 -10.59 -10.61
C SER A 159 3.21 -11.23 -11.80
N ARG A 160 4.38 -10.70 -12.20
CA ARG A 160 5.20 -11.29 -13.28
C ARG A 160 5.77 -12.63 -12.87
N LEU A 161 6.22 -12.80 -11.64
CA LEU A 161 6.73 -14.05 -11.11
C LEU A 161 5.59 -15.09 -11.01
N ALA A 162 4.44 -14.72 -10.47
CA ALA A 162 3.26 -15.58 -10.40
C ALA A 162 2.80 -16.04 -11.79
N ALA A 163 2.69 -15.12 -12.75
CA ALA A 163 2.34 -15.45 -14.13
C ALA A 163 3.41 -16.34 -14.81
N SER A 164 4.68 -16.15 -14.49
CA SER A 164 5.76 -16.99 -14.99
C SER A 164 5.73 -18.40 -14.41
N ILE A 165 5.43 -18.53 -13.11
CA ILE A 165 5.27 -19.81 -12.42
C ILE A 165 4.03 -20.55 -12.96
N GLU A 166 2.91 -19.87 -13.10
CA GLU A 166 1.67 -20.43 -13.65
C GLU A 166 1.88 -20.94 -15.09
N LYS A 167 2.58 -20.16 -15.92
CA LYS A 167 2.94 -20.54 -17.28
C LYS A 167 3.90 -21.72 -17.33
N ALA A 168 4.84 -21.82 -16.38
CA ALA A 168 5.75 -22.95 -16.25
C ALA A 168 5.00 -24.22 -15.83
N LEU A 169 4.13 -24.14 -14.83
CA LEU A 169 3.29 -25.23 -14.35
C LEU A 169 2.31 -25.73 -15.42
N ALA A 170 1.70 -24.81 -16.19
CA ALA A 170 0.83 -25.17 -17.31
C ALA A 170 1.60 -25.90 -18.43
N LYS A 171 2.85 -25.51 -18.66
CA LYS A 171 3.72 -26.17 -19.65
C LYS A 171 4.14 -27.58 -19.20
N GLU A 172 4.39 -27.76 -17.91
CA GLU A 172 4.74 -29.04 -17.32
C GLU A 172 3.55 -30.02 -17.31
N SER A 173 2.35 -29.55 -16.96
CA SER A 173 1.11 -30.32 -17.03
C SER A 173 0.75 -30.72 -18.47
N ALA A 174 1.00 -29.87 -19.45
CA ALA A 174 0.81 -30.18 -20.87
C ALA A 174 1.82 -31.21 -21.40
N SER A 175 3.03 -31.25 -20.85
CA SER A 175 4.08 -32.23 -21.22
C SER A 175 3.84 -33.63 -20.62
N HIS A 176 3.17 -33.73 -19.46
CA HIS A 176 2.86 -35.00 -18.79
C HIS A 176 1.50 -35.61 -19.19
N GLY A 177 0.76 -34.95 -20.08
CA GLY A 177 -0.58 -35.39 -20.53
C GLY A 177 -0.60 -36.55 -21.55
N ARG A 178 0.53 -37.24 -21.81
CA ARG A 178 0.57 -38.47 -22.61
C ARG A 178 0.90 -39.69 -21.74
N GLY A 179 -0.12 -40.28 -21.18
CA GLY A 179 -0.06 -41.63 -20.62
C GLY A 179 -0.37 -41.69 -19.13
N TYR A 180 -1.65 -41.77 -18.79
CA TYR A 180 -2.16 -42.75 -17.81
C TYR A 180 -3.69 -42.64 -17.79
N LYS A 181 -4.37 -43.63 -18.40
CA LYS A 181 -5.79 -43.90 -18.13
C LYS A 181 -5.83 -44.72 -16.84
N THR A 182 -6.37 -44.19 -15.79
CA THR A 182 -6.85 -45.00 -14.66
C THR A 182 -8.16 -44.48 -14.12
N ALA A 183 -8.93 -45.42 -13.70
CA ALA A 183 -10.34 -45.53 -13.41
C ALA A 183 -10.93 -44.52 -12.42
N ALA A 184 -12.23 -44.35 -12.60
CA ALA A 184 -13.16 -43.58 -11.81
C ALA A 184 -13.03 -43.75 -10.29
N GLY A 185 -12.96 -42.66 -9.56
CA GLY A 185 -13.19 -42.55 -8.13
C GLY A 185 -13.97 -41.28 -7.80
N ARG A 186 -15.29 -41.45 -7.59
CA ARG A 186 -16.17 -40.38 -7.08
C ARG A 186 -15.61 -39.80 -5.78
N ARG A 187 -15.24 -38.53 -5.76
CA ARG A 187 -15.09 -37.78 -4.50
C ARG A 187 -16.12 -36.65 -4.44
N LYS A 188 -16.95 -36.74 -3.38
CA LYS A 188 -17.93 -35.74 -2.97
C LYS A 188 -17.20 -34.39 -2.72
N ARG A 189 -17.73 -33.30 -3.31
CA ARG A 189 -17.33 -31.95 -2.95
C ARG A 189 -17.81 -31.66 -1.54
N ALA A 190 -16.87 -31.45 -0.61
CA ALA A 190 -17.15 -30.79 0.65
C ALA A 190 -17.11 -29.29 0.39
N SER A 191 -18.22 -28.59 0.64
CA SER A 191 -18.25 -27.12 0.66
C SER A 191 -17.46 -26.65 1.87
N ALA A 192 -16.35 -25.95 1.64
CA ALA A 192 -15.65 -25.25 2.70
C ALA A 192 -16.50 -24.02 3.08
N ALA A 193 -17.14 -24.06 4.25
CA ALA A 193 -17.71 -22.91 4.91
C ALA A 193 -16.54 -21.97 5.29
N VAL A 194 -16.57 -20.75 4.78
CA VAL A 194 -15.68 -19.68 5.24
C VAL A 194 -16.08 -19.38 6.68
N ALA A 195 -15.23 -19.72 7.63
CA ALA A 195 -15.42 -19.40 9.04
C ALA A 195 -15.32 -17.85 9.20
N GLU A 196 -16.35 -17.23 9.74
CA GLU A 196 -16.29 -15.81 10.13
C GLU A 196 -15.26 -15.64 11.27
N PRO A 197 -14.24 -14.78 11.10
CA PRO A 197 -13.12 -14.72 12.03
C PRO A 197 -13.40 -13.99 13.35
N PHE A 198 -14.58 -13.40 13.54
CA PHE A 198 -14.89 -12.59 14.73
C PHE A 198 -16.27 -12.91 15.31
N ARG A 199 -16.34 -13.16 16.63
CA ARG A 199 -17.56 -13.24 17.40
C ARG A 199 -17.56 -12.19 18.51
N ILE A 200 -18.67 -11.47 18.66
CA ILE A 200 -18.94 -10.67 19.88
C ILE A 200 -19.28 -11.66 21.00
N ILE A 201 -18.41 -11.74 22.00
CA ILE A 201 -18.68 -12.50 23.23
C ILE A 201 -19.46 -11.55 24.16
N LYS A 202 -20.72 -11.89 24.50
CA LYS A 202 -21.53 -11.20 25.51
C LYS A 202 -21.26 -11.80 26.88
#